data_1da1da9b8e69bb1910199b9453e1dc37
#
_entry.id   1da1da9b8e69bb1910199b9453e1dc37
#
_cell.length_a   1.000
_cell.length_b   1.000
_cell.length_c   1.000
_cell.angle_alpha   90.00
_cell.angle_beta   90.00
_cell.angle_gamma   90.00
#
_symmetry.space_group_name_H-M   'P 1'
#
loop_
_entity.id
_entity.type
_entity.pdbx_description
1 polymer ?
#
loop_
_entity_poly.entity_id
_entity_poly.type
_entity_poly.pdbx_seq_one_letter_code
_entity_poly.pdbx_strand_id
1 'polypeptide(L)'
;MFDDFLEALEDSHFAEKPVDAKTFVEGEEYLGQPPLSEIQYDIVEAMSQIYKQEDLQKLMGFEEGNRYYKKFTKNEIILQLGKGSGKDFTSTVAVSYIVYKLLCLKDPARYYGKPSGDAIDIINIAINAQQAKNVFFKGFKTKIEKSPWFAGKYYSKMDSIEFDHSITVYSGHSERESHEGLNLMVAILDEISGFANEVNTGNDQGKTADNIYKAFRGSVDSRFPDLGKVVLLSFPRYPGDFISTKYDDSIMEKEVIQRTHKYVMNPDLPESSSSNTLEITWDEDQIVSYKYPGVFSLKRPTWEVNPTRSIDDFKLAFYTDIGDAMMRFACVPTFASDAFFKQQEKVQSAMTIRNPLDSFRRFDENFKAKEDTKYYVHADLAQK
;
A
#
# COMPACT_ATOMS: atom_id res chain seq x y z
N MET A 1 -11.45 -16.40 40.84
CA MET A 1 -10.87 -15.24 40.04
C MET A 1 -9.52 -15.57 39.45
N PHE A 2 -8.50 -16.03 40.18
CA PHE A 2 -7.21 -16.46 39.58
C PHE A 2 -7.32 -17.82 38.93
N ASP A 3 -8.08 -18.75 39.51
CA ASP A 3 -8.36 -20.07 38.97
C ASP A 3 -9.25 -19.97 37.72
N ASP A 4 -10.27 -19.13 37.72
CA ASP A 4 -11.11 -18.86 36.53
C ASP A 4 -10.31 -18.23 35.38
N PHE A 5 -9.27 -17.44 35.72
CA PHE A 5 -8.35 -16.89 34.73
C PHE A 5 -7.39 -17.94 34.15
N LEU A 6 -6.90 -18.86 34.97
CA LEU A 6 -6.07 -19.97 34.52
C LEU A 6 -6.86 -20.97 33.66
N GLU A 7 -8.11 -21.29 34.06
CA GLU A 7 -9.01 -22.15 33.29
C GLU A 7 -9.38 -21.52 31.94
N ALA A 8 -9.61 -20.21 31.90
CA ALA A 8 -9.84 -19.45 30.65
C ALA A 8 -8.59 -19.39 29.74
N LEU A 9 -7.38 -19.43 30.31
CA LEU A 9 -6.13 -19.53 29.58
C LEU A 9 -5.87 -20.95 29.04
N GLU A 10 -6.26 -21.98 29.78
CA GLU A 10 -6.09 -23.39 29.35
C GLU A 10 -6.92 -23.70 28.10
N ASP A 11 -8.12 -23.13 27.98
CA ASP A 11 -9.03 -23.28 26.82
C ASP A 11 -8.76 -22.25 25.70
N SER A 12 -7.80 -21.34 25.89
CA SER A 12 -7.51 -20.32 24.90
C SER A 12 -6.45 -20.78 23.91
N HIS A 13 -6.50 -20.23 22.69
CA HIS A 13 -5.45 -20.40 21.67
C HIS A 13 -4.14 -19.67 22.03
N PHE A 14 -4.13 -18.86 23.08
CA PHE A 14 -3.02 -17.97 23.42
C PHE A 14 -2.11 -18.56 24.50
N ALA A 15 -0.80 -18.48 24.30
CA ALA A 15 0.21 -18.70 25.31
C ALA A 15 0.43 -17.45 26.17
N GLU A 16 0.26 -16.27 25.53
CA GLU A 16 0.36 -14.96 26.15
C GLU A 16 -0.77 -14.07 25.60
N LYS A 17 -1.43 -13.30 26.46
CA LYS A 17 -2.45 -12.33 26.01
C LYS A 17 -1.77 -11.21 25.21
N PRO A 18 -2.12 -11.01 23.94
CA PRO A 18 -1.51 -9.96 23.13
C PRO A 18 -1.91 -8.57 23.65
N VAL A 19 -0.96 -7.65 23.66
CA VAL A 19 -1.24 -6.22 23.91
C VAL A 19 -1.76 -5.54 22.65
N ASP A 20 -2.41 -4.39 22.80
CA ASP A 20 -2.87 -3.58 21.67
C ASP A 20 -1.70 -2.95 20.91
N ALA A 21 -1.98 -2.45 19.68
CA ALA A 21 -0.95 -1.90 18.80
C ALA A 21 -0.23 -0.70 19.42
N LYS A 22 -0.92 0.16 20.15
CA LYS A 22 -0.31 1.33 20.77
C LYS A 22 0.69 0.91 21.86
N THR A 23 0.27 0.02 22.76
CA THR A 23 1.16 -0.55 23.79
C THR A 23 2.35 -1.26 23.15
N PHE A 24 2.15 -2.03 22.07
CA PHE A 24 3.24 -2.71 21.36
C PHE A 24 4.22 -1.73 20.72
N VAL A 25 3.73 -0.66 20.10
CA VAL A 25 4.58 0.33 19.41
C VAL A 25 5.36 1.18 20.40
N GLU A 26 4.68 1.75 21.40
CA GLU A 26 5.23 2.77 22.31
C GLU A 26 5.94 2.16 23.53
N GLY A 27 5.55 0.95 23.94
CA GLY A 27 6.10 0.30 25.14
C GLY A 27 7.57 -0.05 24.99
N GLU A 28 8.40 0.36 25.97
CA GLU A 28 9.86 0.10 25.98
C GLU A 28 10.19 -1.40 26.05
N GLU A 29 9.31 -2.23 26.59
CA GLU A 29 9.44 -3.69 26.60
C GLU A 29 9.26 -4.29 25.19
N TYR A 30 8.49 -3.62 24.33
CA TYR A 30 8.19 -4.07 22.97
C TYR A 30 9.05 -3.34 21.94
N LEU A 31 8.51 -2.38 21.18
CA LEU A 31 9.28 -1.69 20.14
C LEU A 31 9.92 -0.37 20.62
N GLY A 32 9.38 0.28 21.66
CA GLY A 32 9.90 1.56 22.16
C GLY A 32 9.98 2.64 21.08
N GLN A 33 9.01 2.68 20.17
CA GLN A 33 8.98 3.65 19.07
C GLN A 33 8.16 4.88 19.47
N PRO A 34 8.43 6.05 18.86
CA PRO A 34 7.56 7.21 19.01
C PRO A 34 6.12 6.89 18.61
N PRO A 35 5.13 7.62 19.18
CA PRO A 35 3.73 7.49 18.80
C PRO A 35 3.52 7.64 17.29
N LEU A 36 2.67 6.81 16.74
CA LEU A 36 2.23 6.89 15.35
C LEU A 36 1.10 7.92 15.19
N SER A 37 0.86 8.40 13.98
CA SER A 37 -0.39 9.11 13.66
C SER A 37 -1.58 8.15 13.70
N GLU A 38 -2.80 8.67 13.84
CA GLU A 38 -4.02 7.85 13.81
C GLU A 38 -4.11 7.03 12.51
N ILE A 39 -3.76 7.65 11.38
CA ILE A 39 -3.72 6.98 10.07
C ILE A 39 -2.70 5.84 10.06
N GLN A 40 -1.54 6.03 10.64
CA GLN A 40 -0.52 4.98 10.73
C GLN A 40 -0.98 3.84 11.65
N TYR A 41 -1.68 4.14 12.75
CA TYR A 41 -2.28 3.09 13.58
C TYR A 41 -3.36 2.31 12.83
N ASP A 42 -4.25 2.96 12.10
CA ASP A 42 -5.26 2.27 11.27
C ASP A 42 -4.60 1.34 10.23
N ILE A 43 -3.50 1.76 9.63
CA ILE A 43 -2.71 0.92 8.71
C ILE A 43 -2.11 -0.28 9.44
N VAL A 44 -1.47 -0.08 10.59
CA VAL A 44 -0.87 -1.15 11.39
C VAL A 44 -1.93 -2.17 11.80
N GLU A 45 -3.09 -1.72 12.28
CA GLU A 45 -4.19 -2.59 12.67
C GLU A 45 -4.77 -3.38 11.50
N ALA A 46 -4.99 -2.73 10.34
CA ALA A 46 -5.48 -3.40 9.14
C ALA A 46 -4.48 -4.47 8.63
N MET A 47 -3.18 -4.15 8.64
CA MET A 47 -2.14 -5.09 8.25
C MET A 47 -1.95 -6.24 9.23
N SER A 48 -2.14 -5.99 10.52
CA SER A 48 -1.80 -6.95 11.58
C SER A 48 -2.99 -7.69 12.16
N GLN A 49 -4.21 -7.44 11.70
CA GLN A 49 -5.36 -8.22 12.18
C GLN A 49 -5.36 -9.61 11.57
N ILE A 50 -4.92 -10.60 12.38
CA ILE A 50 -4.72 -12.00 12.00
C ILE A 50 -5.49 -12.98 12.88
N TYR A 51 -6.27 -12.51 13.85
CA TYR A 51 -7.02 -13.37 14.74
C TYR A 51 -8.44 -13.62 14.24
N LYS A 52 -8.99 -14.78 14.60
CA LYS A 52 -10.38 -15.14 14.34
C LYS A 52 -11.32 -14.26 15.15
N GLN A 53 -12.55 -14.11 14.67
CA GLN A 53 -13.55 -13.25 15.29
C GLN A 53 -13.85 -13.66 16.74
N GLU A 54 -13.99 -14.96 17.00
CA GLU A 54 -14.25 -15.53 18.32
C GLU A 54 -13.16 -15.24 19.34
N ASP A 55 -11.90 -15.21 18.92
CA ASP A 55 -10.78 -14.87 19.79
C ASP A 55 -10.74 -13.38 20.11
N LEU A 56 -11.05 -12.53 19.12
CA LEU A 56 -11.20 -11.10 19.37
C LEU A 56 -12.35 -10.78 20.34
N GLN A 57 -13.46 -11.52 20.23
CA GLN A 57 -14.57 -11.40 21.19
C GLN A 57 -14.15 -11.79 22.61
N LYS A 58 -13.32 -12.83 22.75
CA LYS A 58 -12.77 -13.24 24.07
C LYS A 58 -11.77 -12.21 24.61
N LEU A 59 -10.91 -11.63 23.74
CA LEU A 59 -9.88 -10.68 24.14
C LEU A 59 -10.41 -9.29 24.51
N MET A 60 -11.40 -8.81 23.76
CA MET A 60 -11.89 -7.42 23.83
C MET A 60 -13.33 -7.29 24.31
N GLY A 61 -14.07 -8.41 24.47
CA GLY A 61 -15.50 -8.43 24.68
C GLY A 61 -16.28 -8.53 23.36
N PHE A 62 -17.52 -9.05 23.43
CA PHE A 62 -18.31 -9.43 22.26
C PHE A 62 -18.53 -8.27 21.28
N GLU A 63 -19.03 -7.13 21.76
CA GLU A 63 -19.37 -5.98 20.91
C GLU A 63 -18.11 -5.34 20.30
N GLU A 64 -17.08 -5.14 21.09
CA GLU A 64 -15.85 -4.50 20.64
C GLU A 64 -15.06 -5.41 19.71
N GLY A 65 -14.95 -6.71 20.02
CA GLY A 65 -14.31 -7.69 19.16
C GLY A 65 -14.97 -7.80 17.78
N ASN A 66 -16.31 -7.75 17.72
CA ASN A 66 -17.04 -7.73 16.47
C ASN A 66 -16.77 -6.46 15.64
N ARG A 67 -16.79 -5.29 16.28
CA ARG A 67 -16.52 -4.01 15.64
C ARG A 67 -15.11 -3.96 15.09
N TYR A 68 -14.13 -4.40 15.90
CA TYR A 68 -12.72 -4.47 15.53
C TYR A 68 -12.51 -5.45 14.35
N TYR A 69 -13.09 -6.66 14.43
CA TYR A 69 -13.04 -7.65 13.35
C TYR A 69 -13.56 -7.07 12.04
N LYS A 70 -14.74 -6.48 12.05
CA LYS A 70 -15.35 -5.86 10.86
C LYS A 70 -14.49 -4.74 10.27
N LYS A 71 -13.90 -3.90 11.12
CA LYS A 71 -13.08 -2.76 10.69
C LYS A 71 -11.75 -3.22 10.09
N PHE A 72 -11.04 -4.15 10.73
CA PHE A 72 -9.64 -4.43 10.46
C PHE A 72 -9.34 -5.79 9.82
N THR A 73 -10.30 -6.73 9.75
CA THR A 73 -10.07 -7.98 9.04
C THR A 73 -10.16 -7.76 7.54
N LYS A 74 -9.01 -7.59 6.93
CA LYS A 74 -8.84 -7.26 5.52
C LYS A 74 -7.83 -8.20 4.88
N ASN A 75 -8.16 -8.70 3.68
CA ASN A 75 -7.28 -9.59 2.92
C ASN A 75 -6.45 -8.83 1.88
N GLU A 76 -6.92 -7.65 1.47
CA GLU A 76 -6.23 -6.77 0.54
C GLU A 76 -6.13 -5.37 1.11
N ILE A 77 -4.91 -4.82 1.12
CA ILE A 77 -4.61 -3.52 1.68
C ILE A 77 -3.89 -2.71 0.61
N ILE A 78 -4.48 -1.59 0.20
CA ILE A 78 -4.01 -0.75 -0.89
C ILE A 78 -3.64 0.62 -0.34
N LEU A 79 -2.34 0.89 -0.25
CA LEU A 79 -1.82 2.12 0.35
C LEU A 79 -1.14 2.99 -0.72
N GLN A 80 -1.89 3.92 -1.26
CA GLN A 80 -1.41 4.95 -2.17
C GLN A 80 -0.99 6.16 -1.33
N LEU A 81 0.28 6.22 -0.96
CA LEU A 81 0.80 7.19 0.00
C LEU A 81 1.94 8.01 -0.59
N GLY A 82 1.99 9.30 -0.29
CA GLY A 82 3.04 10.18 -0.74
C GLY A 82 4.45 9.75 -0.30
N LYS A 83 5.45 10.08 -1.09
CA LYS A 83 6.85 9.76 -0.79
C LYS A 83 7.30 10.45 0.50
N GLY A 84 7.87 9.69 1.43
CA GLY A 84 8.24 10.20 2.74
C GLY A 84 7.10 10.17 3.77
N SER A 85 5.95 9.57 3.46
CA SER A 85 4.83 9.36 4.40
C SER A 85 5.15 8.44 5.57
N GLY A 86 6.31 7.77 5.54
CA GLY A 86 6.65 6.76 6.54
C GLY A 86 6.09 5.37 6.24
N LYS A 87 5.67 5.09 5.00
CA LYS A 87 5.11 3.79 4.61
C LYS A 87 6.01 2.60 4.98
N ASP A 88 7.32 2.71 4.75
CA ASP A 88 8.28 1.65 5.08
C ASP A 88 8.41 1.46 6.60
N PHE A 89 8.44 2.56 7.35
CA PHE A 89 8.45 2.52 8.80
C PHE A 89 7.18 1.83 9.35
N THR A 90 6.01 2.26 8.87
CA THR A 90 4.71 1.71 9.29
C THR A 90 4.59 0.22 8.92
N SER A 91 5.04 -0.18 7.72
CA SER A 91 5.04 -1.58 7.29
C SER A 91 5.94 -2.44 8.17
N THR A 92 7.14 -1.95 8.52
CA THR A 92 8.05 -2.72 9.40
C THR A 92 7.49 -2.84 10.81
N VAL A 93 6.79 -1.83 11.32
CA VAL A 93 6.06 -1.90 12.60
C VAL A 93 4.93 -2.93 12.50
N ALA A 94 4.12 -2.88 11.44
CA ALA A 94 3.02 -3.82 11.24
C ALA A 94 3.50 -5.27 11.16
N VAL A 95 4.58 -5.55 10.42
CA VAL A 95 5.16 -6.91 10.36
C VAL A 95 5.71 -7.35 11.71
N SER A 96 6.36 -6.46 12.46
CA SER A 96 6.81 -6.78 13.82
C SER A 96 5.63 -7.14 14.72
N TYR A 97 4.51 -6.43 14.59
CA TYR A 97 3.30 -6.71 15.35
C TYR A 97 2.59 -7.99 14.90
N ILE A 98 2.62 -8.34 13.61
CA ILE A 98 2.14 -9.63 13.11
C ILE A 98 2.95 -10.78 13.75
N VAL A 99 4.28 -10.69 13.71
CA VAL A 99 5.16 -11.71 14.31
C VAL A 99 4.91 -11.82 15.81
N TYR A 100 4.80 -10.70 16.52
CA TYR A 100 4.43 -10.67 17.94
C TYR A 100 3.12 -11.42 18.19
N LYS A 101 2.06 -11.08 17.45
CA LYS A 101 0.74 -11.73 17.57
C LYS A 101 0.79 -13.23 17.28
N LEU A 102 1.57 -13.66 16.27
CA LEU A 102 1.76 -15.08 15.96
C LEU A 102 2.47 -15.81 17.11
N LEU A 103 3.49 -15.20 17.70
CA LEU A 103 4.23 -15.76 18.82
C LEU A 103 3.43 -15.77 20.14
N CYS A 104 2.37 -14.98 20.25
CA CYS A 104 1.42 -15.06 21.37
C CYS A 104 0.52 -16.31 21.29
N LEU A 105 0.42 -16.99 20.15
CA LEU A 105 -0.35 -18.23 20.00
C LEU A 105 0.42 -19.43 20.52
N LYS A 106 -0.27 -20.41 21.14
CA LYS A 106 0.32 -21.68 21.59
C LYS A 106 0.86 -22.53 20.44
N ASP A 107 0.13 -22.57 19.32
CA ASP A 107 0.49 -23.26 18.09
C ASP A 107 -0.11 -22.49 16.89
N PRO A 108 0.66 -21.57 16.31
CA PRO A 108 0.18 -20.75 15.19
C PRO A 108 -0.28 -21.59 13.98
N ALA A 109 0.43 -22.66 13.64
CA ALA A 109 0.07 -23.50 12.50
C ALA A 109 -1.31 -24.14 12.70
N ARG A 110 -1.55 -24.76 13.85
CA ARG A 110 -2.86 -25.35 14.19
C ARG A 110 -3.97 -24.31 14.26
N TYR A 111 -3.67 -23.13 14.73
CA TYR A 111 -4.62 -22.02 14.78
C TYR A 111 -5.23 -21.73 13.40
N TYR A 112 -4.44 -21.83 12.34
CA TYR A 112 -4.89 -21.67 10.95
C TYR A 112 -5.26 -23.01 10.26
N GLY A 113 -5.48 -24.08 11.03
CA GLY A 113 -5.92 -25.35 10.49
C GLY A 113 -4.83 -26.16 9.78
N LYS A 114 -3.55 -25.88 10.07
CA LYS A 114 -2.40 -26.58 9.51
C LYS A 114 -1.82 -27.60 10.51
N PRO A 115 -1.03 -28.58 10.04
CA PRO A 115 -0.25 -29.43 10.94
C PRO A 115 0.65 -28.59 11.88
N SER A 116 0.82 -29.07 13.11
CA SER A 116 1.74 -28.43 14.06
C SER A 116 3.16 -28.38 13.50
N GLY A 117 3.79 -27.20 13.60
CA GLY A 117 5.15 -26.97 13.08
C GLY A 117 5.25 -26.61 11.60
N ASP A 118 4.12 -26.58 10.87
CA ASP A 118 4.11 -26.03 9.51
C ASP A 118 4.57 -24.56 9.51
N ALA A 119 5.30 -24.21 8.46
CA ALA A 119 5.83 -22.87 8.32
C ALA A 119 4.72 -21.82 8.11
N ILE A 120 4.96 -20.61 8.62
CA ILE A 120 4.18 -19.41 8.34
C ILE A 120 5.15 -18.34 7.82
N ASP A 121 4.97 -17.97 6.56
CA ASP A 121 5.90 -17.11 5.85
C ASP A 121 5.30 -15.71 5.63
N ILE A 122 6.12 -14.70 5.82
CA ILE A 122 5.83 -13.30 5.55
C ILE A 122 6.91 -12.78 4.62
N ILE A 123 6.54 -12.09 3.55
CA ILE A 123 7.50 -11.59 2.58
C ILE A 123 7.26 -10.11 2.24
N ASN A 124 8.34 -9.36 2.12
CA ASN A 124 8.34 -8.04 1.50
C ASN A 124 9.05 -8.11 0.15
N ILE A 125 8.36 -7.72 -0.90
CA ILE A 125 8.86 -7.69 -2.28
C ILE A 125 9.03 -6.25 -2.73
N ALA A 126 10.21 -5.90 -3.24
CA ALA A 126 10.46 -4.63 -3.91
C ALA A 126 10.96 -4.86 -5.35
N ILE A 127 11.05 -3.79 -6.13
CA ILE A 127 11.48 -3.83 -7.54
C ILE A 127 12.83 -4.54 -7.69
N ASN A 128 13.73 -4.35 -6.75
CA ASN A 128 15.01 -5.06 -6.72
C ASN A 128 15.38 -5.50 -5.30
N ALA A 129 16.19 -6.55 -5.24
CA ALA A 129 16.62 -7.16 -3.97
C ALA A 129 17.36 -6.17 -3.03
N GLN A 130 18.13 -5.24 -3.59
CA GLN A 130 18.88 -4.28 -2.80
C GLN A 130 17.97 -3.27 -2.11
N GLN A 131 16.90 -2.85 -2.76
CA GLN A 131 15.89 -1.95 -2.17
C GLN A 131 15.13 -2.66 -1.04
N ALA A 132 14.62 -3.87 -1.28
CA ALA A 132 13.94 -4.66 -0.26
C ALA A 132 14.84 -4.85 0.98
N LYS A 133 16.11 -5.20 0.77
CA LYS A 133 17.06 -5.46 1.84
C LYS A 133 17.46 -4.20 2.61
N ASN A 134 17.75 -3.10 1.91
CA ASN A 134 18.28 -1.90 2.55
C ASN A 134 17.22 -1.07 3.27
N VAL A 135 16.01 -1.07 2.79
CA VAL A 135 14.94 -0.22 3.32
C VAL A 135 14.09 -1.01 4.31
N PHE A 136 13.32 -1.96 3.83
CA PHE A 136 12.38 -2.71 4.67
C PHE A 136 13.13 -3.63 5.66
N PHE A 137 13.95 -4.55 5.15
CA PHE A 137 14.53 -5.61 5.98
C PHE A 137 15.45 -5.07 7.08
N LYS A 138 16.29 -4.07 6.75
CA LYS A 138 17.12 -3.41 7.75
C LYS A 138 16.30 -2.72 8.84
N GLY A 139 15.21 -2.04 8.44
CA GLY A 139 14.30 -1.39 9.38
C GLY A 139 13.57 -2.38 10.29
N PHE A 140 13.07 -3.48 9.73
CA PHE A 140 12.45 -4.58 10.45
C PHE A 140 13.43 -5.24 11.42
N LYS A 141 14.59 -5.69 10.92
CA LYS A 141 15.65 -6.31 11.72
C LYS A 141 16.05 -5.46 12.91
N THR A 142 16.26 -4.16 12.70
CA THR A 142 16.63 -3.23 13.78
C THR A 142 15.58 -3.17 14.88
N LYS A 143 14.28 -3.24 14.53
CA LYS A 143 13.19 -3.24 15.51
C LYS A 143 13.19 -4.53 16.34
N ILE A 144 13.34 -5.68 15.67
CA ILE A 144 13.41 -6.99 16.34
C ILE A 144 14.62 -7.08 17.26
N GLU A 145 15.80 -6.68 16.79
CA GLU A 145 17.05 -6.74 17.56
C GLU A 145 17.07 -5.81 18.80
N LYS A 146 16.35 -4.68 18.72
CA LYS A 146 16.29 -3.72 19.82
C LYS A 146 15.17 -4.01 20.81
N SER A 147 14.19 -4.81 20.46
CA SER A 147 13.06 -5.11 21.31
C SER A 147 13.41 -6.11 22.38
N PRO A 148 13.25 -5.77 23.68
CA PRO A 148 13.49 -6.72 24.78
C PRO A 148 12.58 -7.96 24.67
N TRP A 149 11.33 -7.79 24.24
CA TRP A 149 10.36 -8.88 24.13
C TRP A 149 10.77 -9.96 23.14
N PHE A 150 11.44 -9.59 22.03
CA PHE A 150 11.92 -10.54 21.03
C PHE A 150 13.24 -11.23 21.41
N ALA A 151 13.92 -10.79 22.45
CA ALA A 151 15.21 -11.36 22.85
C ALA A 151 15.13 -12.88 23.05
N GLY A 152 15.98 -13.63 22.33
CA GLY A 152 16.04 -15.09 22.39
C GLY A 152 14.96 -15.84 21.59
N LYS A 153 14.05 -15.15 20.91
CA LYS A 153 12.94 -15.74 20.14
C LYS A 153 13.18 -15.76 18.63
N TYR A 154 14.35 -15.35 18.15
CA TYR A 154 14.65 -15.28 16.73
C TYR A 154 16.07 -15.67 16.37
N TYR A 155 16.25 -16.08 15.10
CA TYR A 155 17.53 -16.31 14.46
C TYR A 155 17.63 -15.48 13.18
N SER A 156 18.60 -14.58 13.12
CA SER A 156 18.76 -13.66 12.00
C SER A 156 19.72 -14.24 10.94
N LYS A 157 19.27 -14.29 9.69
CA LYS A 157 20.05 -14.61 8.50
C LYS A 157 20.31 -13.34 7.67
N MET A 158 20.91 -13.51 6.50
CA MET A 158 21.29 -12.40 5.63
C MET A 158 20.08 -11.69 4.99
N ASP A 159 19.03 -12.43 4.67
CA ASP A 159 17.83 -12.01 3.94
C ASP A 159 16.52 -12.48 4.57
N SER A 160 16.59 -13.12 5.73
CA SER A 160 15.43 -13.56 6.50
C SER A 160 15.69 -13.51 8.00
N ILE A 161 14.61 -13.47 8.77
CA ILE A 161 14.61 -13.70 10.21
C ILE A 161 13.63 -14.83 10.50
N GLU A 162 14.13 -15.89 11.14
CA GLU A 162 13.35 -17.02 11.60
C GLU A 162 13.01 -16.84 13.08
N PHE A 163 11.78 -17.14 13.43
CA PHE A 163 11.27 -17.09 14.80
C PHE A 163 10.81 -18.46 15.25
N ASP A 164 10.53 -18.60 16.53
CA ASP A 164 9.88 -19.78 17.07
C ASP A 164 8.60 -20.13 16.29
N HIS A 165 8.15 -21.37 16.39
CA HIS A 165 6.98 -21.90 15.68
C HIS A 165 7.07 -21.86 14.14
N SER A 166 8.29 -21.94 13.56
CA SER A 166 8.53 -21.93 12.11
C SER A 166 7.97 -20.69 11.39
N ILE A 167 7.97 -19.54 12.07
CA ILE A 167 7.57 -18.26 11.47
C ILE A 167 8.81 -17.65 10.82
N THR A 168 8.71 -17.22 9.55
CA THR A 168 9.84 -16.62 8.84
C THR A 168 9.43 -15.34 8.12
N VAL A 169 10.22 -14.29 8.28
CA VAL A 169 10.07 -13.04 7.54
C VAL A 169 11.20 -12.90 6.53
N TYR A 170 10.86 -12.79 5.26
CA TYR A 170 11.79 -12.70 4.14
C TYR A 170 11.87 -11.31 3.56
N SER A 171 13.05 -10.95 3.10
CA SER A 171 13.28 -9.85 2.16
C SER A 171 13.44 -10.44 0.77
N GLY A 172 12.48 -10.21 -0.11
CA GLY A 172 12.44 -10.79 -1.44
C GLY A 172 12.61 -9.76 -2.56
N HIS A 173 12.79 -10.28 -3.77
CA HIS A 173 12.71 -9.51 -5.00
C HIS A 173 11.70 -10.14 -5.96
N SER A 174 11.42 -9.48 -7.07
CA SER A 174 10.35 -9.84 -8.01
C SER A 174 10.56 -11.13 -8.82
N GLU A 175 11.59 -11.92 -8.55
CA GLU A 175 11.78 -13.20 -9.24
C GLU A 175 10.82 -14.25 -8.68
N ARG A 176 9.85 -14.62 -9.51
CA ARG A 176 8.70 -15.46 -9.19
C ARG A 176 9.08 -16.85 -8.67
N GLU A 177 10.08 -17.47 -9.27
CA GLU A 177 10.42 -18.89 -9.02
C GLU A 177 10.98 -19.15 -7.62
N SER A 178 11.54 -18.15 -6.96
CA SER A 178 12.12 -18.31 -5.61
C SER A 178 11.08 -18.36 -4.49
N HIS A 179 9.81 -18.05 -4.78
CA HIS A 179 8.75 -17.91 -3.77
C HIS A 179 7.61 -18.93 -3.93
N GLU A 180 7.65 -19.75 -4.99
CA GLU A 180 6.72 -20.86 -5.20
C GLU A 180 7.05 -21.98 -4.21
N GLY A 181 6.30 -22.14 -3.16
CA GLY A 181 6.52 -23.17 -2.13
C GLY A 181 6.47 -22.63 -0.71
N LEU A 182 6.50 -21.31 -0.53
CA LEU A 182 6.30 -20.70 0.78
C LEU A 182 4.85 -20.89 1.26
N ASN A 183 4.68 -21.12 2.56
CA ASN A 183 3.39 -21.05 3.22
C ASN A 183 3.06 -19.59 3.55
N LEU A 184 2.75 -18.84 2.51
CA LEU A 184 2.70 -17.38 2.55
C LEU A 184 1.41 -16.89 3.20
N MET A 185 1.54 -16.25 4.37
CA MET A 185 0.44 -15.60 5.08
C MET A 185 0.33 -14.12 4.72
N VAL A 186 1.45 -13.42 4.59
CA VAL A 186 1.46 -12.00 4.25
C VAL A 186 2.47 -11.72 3.15
N ALA A 187 2.00 -11.06 2.09
CA ALA A 187 2.84 -10.55 1.01
C ALA A 187 2.71 -9.01 0.95
N ILE A 188 3.84 -8.33 1.06
CA ILE A 188 3.92 -6.87 0.92
C ILE A 188 4.63 -6.57 -0.40
N LEU A 189 3.93 -5.89 -1.31
CA LEU A 189 4.44 -5.50 -2.62
C LEU A 189 4.76 -4.00 -2.60
N ASP A 190 6.02 -3.70 -2.28
CA ASP A 190 6.49 -2.32 -2.11
C ASP A 190 6.88 -1.69 -3.44
N GLU A 191 6.52 -0.41 -3.61
CA GLU A 191 6.69 0.37 -4.83
C GLU A 191 6.08 -0.32 -6.08
N ILE A 192 4.91 -0.94 -5.91
CA ILE A 192 4.28 -1.79 -6.94
C ILE A 192 4.06 -1.07 -8.28
N SER A 193 3.78 0.23 -8.28
CA SER A 193 3.69 1.03 -9.51
C SER A 193 5.02 1.24 -10.23
N GLY A 194 6.11 0.82 -9.62
CA GLY A 194 7.45 0.86 -10.25
C GLY A 194 7.79 -0.39 -11.04
N PHE A 195 7.03 -1.47 -10.90
CA PHE A 195 7.23 -2.67 -11.71
C PHE A 195 6.78 -2.42 -13.15
N ALA A 196 7.30 -3.19 -14.09
CA ALA A 196 6.95 -3.02 -15.50
C ALA A 196 5.44 -3.16 -15.74
N ASN A 197 4.88 -2.28 -16.58
CA ASN A 197 3.45 -2.32 -16.90
C ASN A 197 3.15 -3.18 -18.13
N GLU A 198 4.12 -3.36 -19.02
CA GLU A 198 3.96 -4.10 -20.24
C GLU A 198 5.06 -5.15 -20.40
N VAL A 199 4.70 -6.25 -21.03
CA VAL A 199 5.63 -7.30 -21.42
C VAL A 199 6.47 -6.77 -22.57
N ASN A 200 7.63 -6.20 -22.31
CA ASN A 200 8.63 -6.00 -23.34
C ASN A 200 9.08 -7.37 -23.85
N THR A 201 9.02 -7.54 -25.16
CA THR A 201 9.38 -8.76 -25.88
C THR A 201 10.77 -9.28 -25.45
N GLY A 202 10.80 -10.34 -24.66
CA GLY A 202 12.01 -10.97 -24.14
C GLY A 202 11.78 -11.72 -22.84
N ASN A 203 12.77 -11.79 -22.00
CA ASN A 203 12.76 -12.53 -20.72
C ASN A 203 11.89 -11.92 -19.61
N ASP A 204 11.15 -10.85 -19.85
CA ASP A 204 10.41 -10.09 -18.81
C ASP A 204 8.92 -10.45 -18.67
N GLN A 205 8.46 -11.53 -19.33
CA GLN A 205 7.02 -11.90 -19.34
C GLN A 205 6.40 -12.16 -17.95
N GLY A 206 7.18 -12.33 -16.90
CA GLY A 206 6.71 -12.56 -15.54
C GLY A 206 6.75 -11.36 -14.59
N LYS A 207 7.32 -10.23 -15.00
CA LYS A 207 7.70 -9.12 -14.08
C LYS A 207 6.74 -7.93 -14.07
N THR A 208 5.58 -8.03 -14.70
CA THR A 208 4.57 -6.96 -14.62
C THR A 208 3.94 -6.89 -13.23
N ALA A 209 3.55 -5.69 -12.80
CA ALA A 209 2.87 -5.48 -11.52
C ALA A 209 1.66 -6.41 -11.34
N ASP A 210 0.86 -6.59 -12.39
CA ASP A 210 -0.32 -7.45 -12.38
C ASP A 210 0.03 -8.93 -12.22
N ASN A 211 1.04 -9.43 -12.92
CA ASN A 211 1.47 -10.83 -12.82
C ASN A 211 2.07 -11.14 -11.45
N ILE A 212 2.87 -10.23 -10.90
CA ILE A 212 3.42 -10.36 -9.55
C ILE A 212 2.30 -10.37 -8.52
N TYR A 213 1.39 -9.41 -8.59
CA TYR A 213 0.22 -9.35 -7.71
C TYR A 213 -0.58 -10.65 -7.76
N LYS A 214 -0.95 -11.15 -8.95
CA LYS A 214 -1.72 -12.38 -9.11
C LYS A 214 -1.01 -13.61 -8.54
N ALA A 215 0.31 -13.70 -8.72
CA ALA A 215 1.10 -14.81 -8.19
C ALA A 215 1.08 -14.82 -6.64
N PHE A 216 1.38 -13.68 -6.02
CA PHE A 216 1.38 -13.58 -4.56
C PHE A 216 -0.02 -13.67 -3.97
N ARG A 217 -1.03 -13.07 -4.61
CA ARG A 217 -2.43 -13.20 -4.19
C ARG A 217 -2.87 -14.68 -4.20
N GLY A 218 -2.62 -15.40 -5.29
CA GLY A 218 -2.93 -16.83 -5.40
C GLY A 218 -2.21 -17.68 -4.35
N SER A 219 -0.95 -17.38 -4.05
CA SER A 219 -0.19 -18.04 -2.97
C SER A 219 -0.83 -17.83 -1.60
N VAL A 220 -1.16 -16.59 -1.25
CA VAL A 220 -1.78 -16.24 0.03
C VAL A 220 -3.16 -16.89 0.15
N ASP A 221 -4.02 -16.75 -0.87
CA ASP A 221 -5.38 -17.28 -0.84
C ASP A 221 -5.43 -18.82 -0.72
N SER A 222 -4.49 -19.51 -1.36
CA SER A 222 -4.41 -20.96 -1.27
C SER A 222 -3.96 -21.49 0.09
N ARG A 223 -3.23 -20.67 0.86
CA ARG A 223 -2.64 -21.07 2.14
C ARG A 223 -3.38 -20.53 3.35
N PHE A 224 -3.85 -19.30 3.28
CA PHE A 224 -4.54 -18.58 4.37
C PHE A 224 -5.75 -17.78 3.84
N PRO A 225 -6.81 -18.46 3.36
CA PRO A 225 -7.92 -17.83 2.64
C PRO A 225 -8.66 -16.76 3.47
N ASP A 226 -8.77 -16.97 4.79
CA ASP A 226 -9.60 -16.10 5.64
C ASP A 226 -8.84 -14.90 6.21
N LEU A 227 -7.57 -15.09 6.59
CA LEU A 227 -6.79 -14.11 7.34
C LEU A 227 -5.47 -13.73 6.66
N GLY A 228 -5.14 -14.37 5.55
CA GLY A 228 -3.98 -14.01 4.74
C GLY A 228 -4.13 -12.63 4.11
N LYS A 229 -3.01 -11.95 3.85
CA LYS A 229 -3.00 -10.55 3.42
C LYS A 229 -2.06 -10.29 2.26
N VAL A 230 -2.54 -9.50 1.29
CA VAL A 230 -1.70 -8.87 0.28
C VAL A 230 -1.74 -7.37 0.48
N VAL A 231 -0.58 -6.76 0.64
CA VAL A 231 -0.42 -5.32 0.90
C VAL A 231 0.28 -4.69 -0.30
N LEU A 232 -0.36 -3.71 -0.91
CA LEU A 232 0.16 -2.93 -2.02
C LEU A 232 0.59 -1.57 -1.51
N LEU A 233 1.85 -1.21 -1.70
CA LEU A 233 2.43 0.05 -1.27
C LEU A 233 3.02 0.78 -2.47
N SER A 234 2.60 2.00 -2.73
CA SER A 234 3.24 2.90 -3.69
C SER A 234 2.74 4.33 -3.56
N PHE A 235 3.44 5.29 -4.15
CA PHE A 235 2.85 6.52 -4.60
C PHE A 235 2.46 6.38 -6.09
N PRO A 236 1.48 7.14 -6.59
CA PRO A 236 1.07 7.07 -7.99
C PRO A 236 2.18 7.63 -8.88
N ARG A 237 2.45 6.99 -10.01
CA ARG A 237 3.48 7.46 -10.97
C ARG A 237 2.90 8.17 -12.19
N TYR A 238 1.70 7.77 -12.58
CA TYR A 238 0.92 8.39 -13.68
C TYR A 238 -0.55 7.99 -13.52
N PRO A 239 -1.48 8.71 -14.16
CA PRO A 239 -2.88 8.34 -14.15
C PRO A 239 -3.11 6.95 -14.72
N GLY A 240 -3.84 6.12 -13.97
CA GLY A 240 -4.13 4.74 -14.39
C GLY A 240 -2.96 3.76 -14.20
N ASP A 241 -1.94 4.11 -13.42
CA ASP A 241 -0.94 3.14 -13.00
C ASP A 241 -1.54 2.04 -12.10
N PHE A 242 -0.77 1.00 -11.81
CA PHE A 242 -1.29 -0.18 -11.14
C PHE A 242 -1.93 0.13 -9.79
N ILE A 243 -1.28 0.93 -8.93
CA ILE A 243 -1.81 1.24 -7.59
C ILE A 243 -3.07 2.12 -7.67
N SER A 244 -3.08 3.10 -8.60
CA SER A 244 -4.24 3.97 -8.80
C SER A 244 -5.45 3.18 -9.31
N THR A 245 -5.24 2.28 -10.29
CA THR A 245 -6.29 1.39 -10.79
C THR A 245 -6.83 0.48 -9.68
N LYS A 246 -5.94 -0.14 -8.89
CA LYS A 246 -6.34 -0.97 -7.76
C LYS A 246 -7.10 -0.19 -6.69
N TYR A 247 -6.67 1.03 -6.39
CA TYR A 247 -7.36 1.92 -5.46
C TYR A 247 -8.77 2.25 -5.95
N ASP A 248 -8.92 2.72 -7.18
CA ASP A 248 -10.22 3.09 -7.76
C ASP A 248 -11.16 1.88 -7.88
N ASP A 249 -10.63 0.71 -8.29
CA ASP A 249 -11.38 -0.54 -8.40
C ASP A 249 -11.88 -1.08 -7.04
N SER A 250 -11.24 -0.72 -5.95
CA SER A 250 -11.60 -1.17 -4.60
C SER A 250 -12.78 -0.41 -3.99
N ILE A 251 -13.06 0.79 -4.50
CA ILE A 251 -14.02 1.73 -3.95
C ILE A 251 -15.34 1.62 -4.70
N MET A 252 -16.45 1.57 -3.97
CA MET A 252 -17.81 1.65 -4.52
C MET A 252 -18.35 3.07 -4.47
N GLU A 253 -18.13 3.76 -3.34
CA GLU A 253 -18.61 5.11 -3.10
C GLU A 253 -17.60 5.90 -2.27
N LYS A 254 -17.32 7.13 -2.68
CA LYS A 254 -16.44 8.06 -1.96
C LYS A 254 -16.98 9.49 -2.03
N GLU A 255 -16.71 10.25 -0.99
CA GLU A 255 -16.83 11.70 -0.99
C GLU A 255 -15.45 12.31 -1.29
N VAL A 256 -15.42 13.34 -2.14
CA VAL A 256 -14.18 14.03 -2.50
C VAL A 256 -14.20 15.42 -1.90
N ILE A 257 -13.22 15.72 -1.05
CA ILE A 257 -13.02 17.01 -0.45
C ILE A 257 -11.83 17.68 -1.12
N GLN A 258 -12.07 18.80 -1.78
CA GLN A 258 -10.97 19.57 -2.36
C GLN A 258 -10.24 20.36 -1.28
N ARG A 259 -8.92 20.22 -1.24
CA ARG A 259 -8.02 20.94 -0.36
C ARG A 259 -7.15 21.90 -1.15
N THR A 260 -6.91 23.07 -0.61
CA THR A 260 -6.06 24.07 -1.24
C THR A 260 -5.06 24.62 -0.23
N HIS A 261 -3.82 24.79 -0.65
CA HIS A 261 -2.77 25.42 0.13
C HIS A 261 -2.07 26.49 -0.68
N LYS A 262 -1.75 27.62 -0.03
CA LYS A 262 -1.05 28.76 -0.62
C LYS A 262 0.32 28.93 0.01
N TYR A 263 1.34 28.93 -0.83
CA TYR A 263 2.68 29.31 -0.42
C TYR A 263 2.94 30.77 -0.77
N VAL A 264 3.40 31.57 0.19
CA VAL A 264 3.97 32.89 -0.06
C VAL A 264 5.46 32.71 -0.36
N MET A 265 5.88 33.12 -1.55
CA MET A 265 7.25 32.84 -2.03
C MET A 265 8.26 33.80 -1.40
N ASN A 266 7.94 35.09 -1.32
CA ASN A 266 8.76 36.11 -0.65
C ASN A 266 7.88 36.87 0.34
N PRO A 267 8.11 36.75 1.66
CA PRO A 267 7.31 37.47 2.65
C PRO A 267 7.48 39.00 2.63
N ASP A 268 8.52 39.50 2.00
CA ASP A 268 8.76 40.95 1.86
C ASP A 268 7.96 41.61 0.70
N LEU A 269 7.30 40.76 -0.11
CA LEU A 269 6.45 41.26 -1.21
C LEU A 269 4.97 41.06 -0.87
N PRO A 270 4.09 41.98 -1.40
CA PRO A 270 2.65 41.82 -1.18
C PRO A 270 2.13 40.47 -1.69
N GLU A 271 1.29 39.81 -0.90
CA GLU A 271 0.62 38.54 -1.29
C GLU A 271 -0.27 38.73 -2.53
N SER A 272 -0.76 39.93 -2.78
CA SER A 272 -1.57 40.26 -3.95
C SER A 272 -0.82 40.18 -5.29
N SER A 273 0.51 40.08 -5.27
CA SER A 273 1.29 39.87 -6.48
C SER A 273 1.15 38.43 -6.95
N SER A 274 0.57 38.21 -8.12
CA SER A 274 0.38 36.86 -8.71
C SER A 274 1.69 36.09 -8.90
N SER A 275 2.83 36.76 -8.89
CA SER A 275 4.17 36.17 -8.95
C SER A 275 4.72 35.76 -7.58
N ASN A 276 4.07 36.18 -6.49
CA ASN A 276 4.53 35.92 -5.12
C ASN A 276 3.80 34.78 -4.42
N THR A 277 2.76 34.24 -5.02
CA THR A 277 1.99 33.14 -4.45
C THR A 277 1.99 31.95 -5.38
N LEU A 278 2.16 30.75 -4.80
CA LEU A 278 1.95 29.48 -5.45
C LEU A 278 0.79 28.78 -4.75
N GLU A 279 -0.28 28.48 -5.48
CA GLU A 279 -1.44 27.76 -4.97
C GLU A 279 -1.43 26.33 -5.52
N ILE A 280 -1.59 25.36 -4.62
CA ILE A 280 -1.75 23.96 -4.98
C ILE A 280 -3.10 23.45 -4.47
N THR A 281 -3.73 22.61 -5.25
CA THR A 281 -5.02 22.00 -4.91
C THR A 281 -4.96 20.50 -5.13
N TRP A 282 -5.51 19.73 -4.18
CA TRP A 282 -5.61 18.28 -4.29
C TRP A 282 -6.94 17.77 -3.73
N ASP A 283 -7.32 16.59 -4.16
CA ASP A 283 -8.52 15.91 -3.71
C ASP A 283 -8.19 14.95 -2.59
N GLU A 284 -8.90 15.06 -1.47
CA GLU A 284 -8.90 14.12 -0.36
C GLU A 284 -10.11 13.20 -0.50
N ASP A 285 -9.85 11.91 -0.68
CA ASP A 285 -10.90 10.91 -0.80
C ASP A 285 -11.34 10.42 0.59
N GLN A 286 -12.63 10.59 0.92
CA GLN A 286 -13.28 9.94 2.06
C GLN A 286 -14.08 8.75 1.56
N ILE A 287 -13.61 7.53 1.83
CA ILE A 287 -14.24 6.31 1.35
C ILE A 287 -15.49 6.04 2.19
N VAL A 288 -16.68 6.05 1.55
CA VAL A 288 -17.96 5.74 2.17
C VAL A 288 -18.20 4.24 2.17
N SER A 289 -17.96 3.58 1.04
CA SER A 289 -18.10 2.13 0.94
C SER A 289 -17.10 1.50 -0.03
N TYR A 290 -16.71 0.27 0.30
CA TYR A 290 -15.83 -0.56 -0.52
C TYR A 290 -16.64 -1.51 -1.39
N LYS A 291 -16.11 -1.84 -2.56
CA LYS A 291 -16.67 -2.83 -3.47
C LYS A 291 -16.68 -4.23 -2.85
N TYR A 292 -15.67 -4.52 -2.04
CA TYR A 292 -15.51 -5.79 -1.33
C TYR A 292 -15.21 -5.54 0.15
N PRO A 293 -15.82 -6.28 1.08
CA PRO A 293 -15.66 -6.06 2.52
C PRO A 293 -14.24 -6.37 3.02
N GLY A 294 -13.51 -7.24 2.31
CA GLY A 294 -12.13 -7.65 2.65
C GLY A 294 -11.04 -6.68 2.18
N VAL A 295 -11.39 -5.47 1.75
CA VAL A 295 -10.42 -4.47 1.27
C VAL A 295 -10.31 -3.31 2.26
N PHE A 296 -9.08 -2.81 2.42
CA PHE A 296 -8.78 -1.52 3.04
C PHE A 296 -7.94 -0.71 2.05
N SER A 297 -8.43 0.46 1.67
CA SER A 297 -7.72 1.33 0.75
C SER A 297 -7.55 2.72 1.35
N LEU A 298 -6.38 3.31 1.13
CA LEU A 298 -6.05 4.64 1.61
C LEU A 298 -5.24 5.39 0.55
N LYS A 299 -5.64 6.63 0.26
CA LYS A 299 -4.90 7.57 -0.57
C LYS A 299 -4.71 8.86 0.21
N ARG A 300 -3.45 9.18 0.56
CA ARG A 300 -3.15 10.37 1.39
C ARG A 300 -1.82 10.99 1.01
N PRO A 301 -1.73 12.33 1.05
CA PRO A 301 -0.47 13.06 0.91
C PRO A 301 0.47 12.77 2.08
N THR A 302 1.74 13.06 1.87
CA THR A 302 2.80 12.81 2.84
C THR A 302 2.55 13.46 4.21
N TRP A 303 2.12 14.71 4.21
CA TRP A 303 1.92 15.52 5.43
C TRP A 303 0.71 15.13 6.27
N GLU A 304 -0.23 14.36 5.73
CA GLU A 304 -1.34 13.82 6.51
C GLU A 304 -0.96 12.52 7.22
N VAL A 305 -0.06 11.73 6.64
CA VAL A 305 0.32 10.43 7.18
C VAL A 305 1.50 10.55 8.15
N ASN A 306 2.53 11.31 7.77
CA ASN A 306 3.75 11.44 8.55
C ASN A 306 3.65 12.61 9.54
N PRO A 307 3.54 12.34 10.85
CA PRO A 307 3.36 13.40 11.86
C PRO A 307 4.56 14.33 12.02
N THR A 308 5.71 13.99 11.43
CA THR A 308 6.92 14.82 11.48
C THR A 308 7.08 15.73 10.25
N ARG A 309 6.09 15.73 9.34
CA ARG A 309 6.12 16.49 8.11
C ARG A 309 4.92 17.42 8.01
N SER A 310 5.17 18.63 7.53
CA SER A 310 4.14 19.57 7.15
C SER A 310 4.15 19.80 5.64
N ILE A 311 3.08 20.36 5.10
CA ILE A 311 3.00 20.71 3.68
C ILE A 311 4.09 21.74 3.31
N ASP A 312 4.49 22.61 4.24
CA ASP A 312 5.50 23.64 4.03
C ASP A 312 6.92 23.09 3.81
N ASP A 313 7.18 21.86 4.28
CA ASP A 313 8.46 21.20 4.03
C ASP A 313 8.69 20.92 2.53
N PHE A 314 7.64 20.92 1.73
CA PHE A 314 7.67 20.61 0.30
C PHE A 314 7.60 21.85 -0.60
N LYS A 315 7.60 23.07 -0.02
CA LYS A 315 7.50 24.35 -0.74
C LYS A 315 8.45 24.42 -1.94
N LEU A 316 9.73 24.11 -1.73
CA LEU A 316 10.73 24.15 -2.79
C LEU A 316 10.46 23.14 -3.91
N ALA A 317 10.00 21.93 -3.58
CA ALA A 317 9.65 20.91 -4.56
C ALA A 317 8.48 21.38 -5.45
N PHE A 318 7.43 21.92 -4.85
CA PHE A 318 6.28 22.49 -5.58
C PHE A 318 6.68 23.69 -6.46
N TYR A 319 7.59 24.51 -6.00
CA TYR A 319 8.08 25.64 -6.79
C TYR A 319 8.93 25.18 -7.98
N THR A 320 9.74 24.12 -7.81
CA THR A 320 10.65 23.63 -8.84
C THR A 320 9.90 22.87 -9.94
N ASP A 321 9.04 21.93 -9.54
CA ASP A 321 8.21 21.13 -10.45
C ASP A 321 6.91 20.73 -9.75
N ILE A 322 5.87 21.51 -10.01
CA ILE A 322 4.56 21.29 -9.40
C ILE A 322 3.97 19.91 -9.76
N GLY A 323 4.19 19.43 -10.98
CA GLY A 323 3.67 18.14 -11.45
C GLY A 323 4.33 16.97 -10.72
N ASP A 324 5.66 16.96 -10.63
CA ASP A 324 6.41 15.94 -9.90
C ASP A 324 6.10 15.98 -8.41
N ALA A 325 6.01 17.16 -7.81
CA ALA A 325 5.70 17.34 -6.40
C ALA A 325 4.25 16.89 -6.07
N MET A 326 3.27 17.20 -6.92
CA MET A 326 1.88 16.72 -6.78
C MET A 326 1.82 15.19 -6.80
N MET A 327 2.49 14.55 -7.74
CA MET A 327 2.54 13.12 -7.86
C MET A 327 3.20 12.47 -6.64
N ARG A 328 4.39 12.93 -6.27
CA ARG A 328 5.20 12.30 -5.23
C ARG A 328 4.68 12.57 -3.82
N PHE A 329 4.29 13.79 -3.51
CA PHE A 329 4.00 14.19 -2.13
C PHE A 329 2.51 14.36 -1.86
N ALA A 330 1.73 14.87 -2.83
CA ALA A 330 0.29 15.04 -2.70
C ALA A 330 -0.51 13.79 -3.10
N CYS A 331 0.15 12.75 -3.64
CA CYS A 331 -0.51 11.54 -4.16
C CYS A 331 -1.48 11.80 -5.31
N VAL A 332 -1.29 12.87 -6.07
CA VAL A 332 -2.10 13.20 -7.23
C VAL A 332 -1.33 12.79 -8.49
N PRO A 333 -1.78 11.74 -9.19
CA PRO A 333 -1.10 11.35 -10.43
C PRO A 333 -1.23 12.45 -11.47
N THR A 334 -0.09 12.90 -11.99
CA THR A 334 -0.03 13.88 -13.07
C THR A 334 0.45 13.20 -14.35
N PHE A 335 0.10 13.77 -15.50
CA PHE A 335 0.69 13.30 -16.74
C PHE A 335 2.20 13.54 -16.70
N ALA A 336 2.95 12.57 -17.25
CA ALA A 336 4.40 12.60 -17.22
C ALA A 336 4.94 13.96 -17.66
N SER A 337 5.97 14.47 -16.98
CA SER A 337 6.67 15.71 -17.32
C SER A 337 7.19 15.74 -18.77
N ASP A 338 7.41 14.57 -19.34
CA ASP A 338 7.81 14.36 -20.74
C ASP A 338 6.65 14.05 -21.68
N ALA A 339 5.39 14.21 -21.22
CA ALA A 339 4.25 14.05 -22.13
C ALA A 339 4.34 15.08 -23.25
N PHE A 340 4.21 14.62 -24.49
CA PHE A 340 4.19 15.48 -25.67
C PHE A 340 3.15 16.61 -25.56
N PHE A 341 2.04 16.34 -24.87
CA PHE A 341 1.01 17.32 -24.51
C PHE A 341 1.02 17.59 -23.02
N LYS A 342 1.60 18.71 -22.61
CA LYS A 342 1.71 19.11 -21.18
C LYS A 342 0.40 19.67 -20.57
N GLN A 343 -0.59 19.98 -21.40
CA GLN A 343 -1.85 20.61 -20.96
C GLN A 343 -3.04 19.72 -21.33
N GLN A 344 -3.40 18.83 -20.40
CA GLN A 344 -4.49 17.88 -20.58
C GLN A 344 -5.82 18.56 -20.91
N GLU A 345 -6.15 19.66 -20.24
CA GLU A 345 -7.40 20.39 -20.50
C GLU A 345 -7.52 20.85 -21.95
N LYS A 346 -6.39 21.25 -22.56
CA LYS A 346 -6.37 21.60 -23.97
C LYS A 346 -6.50 20.38 -24.88
N VAL A 347 -5.94 19.25 -24.48
CA VAL A 347 -6.12 17.99 -25.23
C VAL A 347 -7.56 17.52 -25.12
N GLN A 348 -8.12 17.50 -23.91
CA GLN A 348 -9.53 17.15 -23.69
C GLN A 348 -10.48 18.10 -24.40
N SER A 349 -10.25 19.41 -24.32
CA SER A 349 -11.06 20.39 -25.05
C SER A 349 -10.95 20.24 -26.57
N ALA A 350 -9.78 19.84 -27.07
CA ALA A 350 -9.58 19.52 -28.48
C ALA A 350 -10.31 18.20 -28.88
N MET A 351 -10.39 17.24 -27.95
CA MET A 351 -11.12 15.97 -28.17
C MET A 351 -12.65 16.15 -28.04
N THR A 352 -13.13 17.21 -27.39
CA THR A 352 -14.57 17.53 -27.30
C THR A 352 -15.11 18.24 -28.52
N ILE A 353 -14.30 18.60 -29.50
CA ILE A 353 -14.78 18.96 -30.82
C ILE A 353 -15.41 17.69 -31.40
N ARG A 354 -16.73 17.58 -31.23
CA ARG A 354 -17.49 16.45 -31.74
C ARG A 354 -17.29 16.35 -33.24
N ASN A 355 -16.51 15.38 -33.62
CA ASN A 355 -16.54 14.91 -34.98
C ASN A 355 -17.98 14.43 -35.25
N PRO A 356 -18.68 14.89 -36.29
CA PRO A 356 -20.00 14.37 -36.64
C PRO A 356 -20.01 12.84 -36.86
N LEU A 357 -18.83 12.20 -36.93
CA LEU A 357 -18.64 10.77 -36.88
C LEU A 357 -18.56 10.25 -35.45
N ASP A 358 -19.50 10.60 -34.62
CA ASP A 358 -19.62 10.18 -33.20
C ASP A 358 -19.93 8.69 -33.07
N SER A 359 -19.16 7.89 -33.73
CA SER A 359 -19.13 6.45 -33.58
C SER A 359 -17.71 5.98 -33.74
N PHE A 360 -17.36 4.88 -33.10
CA PHE A 360 -16.13 4.14 -33.30
C PHE A 360 -15.91 3.67 -34.77
N ARG A 361 -16.68 4.21 -35.70
CA ARG A 361 -16.51 3.98 -37.13
C ARG A 361 -15.32 4.81 -37.61
N ARG A 362 -14.32 4.12 -37.95
CA ARG A 362 -13.02 4.66 -38.39
C ARG A 362 -13.06 5.26 -39.80
N PHE A 363 -14.20 5.17 -40.50
CA PHE A 363 -14.37 5.67 -41.85
C PHE A 363 -15.72 6.34 -41.99
N ASP A 364 -15.71 7.54 -42.59
CA ASP A 364 -16.90 8.11 -43.16
C ASP A 364 -17.01 7.65 -44.63
N GLU A 365 -17.90 6.72 -44.83
CA GLU A 365 -18.13 6.20 -46.21
C GLU A 365 -18.63 7.27 -47.17
N ASN A 366 -19.09 8.40 -46.65
CA ASN A 366 -19.56 9.55 -47.40
C ASN A 366 -18.55 10.70 -47.48
N PHE A 367 -17.36 10.52 -46.90
CA PHE A 367 -16.33 11.54 -46.93
C PHE A 367 -15.91 11.85 -48.36
N LYS A 368 -16.13 13.09 -48.79
CA LYS A 368 -15.65 13.60 -50.07
C LYS A 368 -14.56 14.64 -49.80
N ALA A 369 -13.40 14.42 -50.39
CA ALA A 369 -12.33 15.39 -50.34
C ALA A 369 -12.76 16.70 -51.00
N LYS A 370 -12.45 17.84 -50.35
CA LYS A 370 -12.68 19.16 -50.93
C LYS A 370 -11.55 19.50 -51.91
N GLU A 371 -11.90 20.07 -53.04
CA GLU A 371 -10.93 20.65 -53.97
C GLU A 371 -10.06 21.70 -53.23
N ASP A 372 -8.80 21.78 -53.54
CA ASP A 372 -7.79 22.66 -52.93
C ASP A 372 -7.45 22.43 -51.46
N THR A 373 -7.82 21.29 -50.88
CA THR A 373 -7.48 20.94 -49.50
C THR A 373 -6.47 19.79 -49.48
N LYS A 374 -5.34 19.97 -48.81
CA LYS A 374 -4.38 18.89 -48.55
C LYS A 374 -4.81 18.06 -47.37
N TYR A 375 -4.96 16.76 -47.56
CA TYR A 375 -5.26 15.78 -46.52
C TYR A 375 -4.00 14.97 -46.25
N TYR A 376 -3.71 14.80 -44.93
CA TYR A 376 -2.62 13.94 -44.48
C TYR A 376 -3.24 12.73 -43.83
N VAL A 377 -2.88 11.55 -44.28
CA VAL A 377 -3.28 10.29 -43.69
C VAL A 377 -2.08 9.69 -42.97
N HIS A 378 -2.21 9.44 -41.71
CA HIS A 378 -1.26 8.65 -40.93
C HIS A 378 -1.92 7.32 -40.57
N ALA A 379 -1.32 6.22 -40.96
CA ALA A 379 -1.73 4.88 -40.59
C ALA A 379 -0.64 4.31 -39.65
N ASP A 380 -0.95 4.18 -38.38
CA ASP A 380 -0.11 3.44 -37.46
C ASP A 380 -0.53 1.96 -37.52
N LEU A 381 0.31 1.16 -38.13
CA LEU A 381 0.15 -0.29 -38.20
C LEU A 381 0.80 -0.87 -36.92
N ALA A 382 0.05 -0.88 -35.81
CA ALA A 382 0.46 -1.61 -34.64
C ALA A 382 0.71 -3.08 -35.02
N GLN A 383 1.94 -3.51 -34.98
CA GLN A 383 2.27 -4.93 -35.06
C GLN A 383 1.71 -5.62 -33.84
N LYS A 384 0.91 -6.67 -34.03
CA LYS A 384 0.43 -7.56 -32.99
C LYS A 384 1.56 -8.33 -32.34
#